data_577cc9178cb0031e5b6d975d47afed57
#
_entry.id   577cc9178cb0031e5b6d975d47afed57
#
_cell.length_a   1.000
_cell.length_b   1.000
_cell.length_c   1.000
_cell.angle_alpha   90.00
_cell.angle_beta   90.00
_cell.angle_gamma   90.00
#
_symmetry.space_group_name_H-M   'P 1'
#
loop_
_entity.id
_entity.type
_entity.pdbx_description
1 polymer ?
#
loop_
_entity_poly.entity_id
_entity_poly.type
_entity_poly.pdbx_seq_one_letter_code
_entity_poly.pdbx_strand_id
1 'polypeptide(L)'
;AIASAKGGVGKSTVCSFLATVLSKDSKVGILDADIYGPNQDILFDINDKNIEVDKKNTDRPYIPKKVDNISVNSLGFLLDKNAAIWRGPMLSSAINQIYEKTNWDELDFLLIDMPPGTGDAYLTVCQKIVPDFVILVSTISKLSIADLRRSEHVFASLNTKVLGIILNNIHQSDNFQGFKLETENSILDRVEYNKKFIDSTYPFDDIKLDSLFLNTIRTIK
;
A
#
# COMPACT_ATOMS: atom_id res chain seq x y z
N ALA A 1 2.92 2.45 -6.23
CA ALA A 1 1.98 2.74 -5.15
C ALA A 1 0.77 1.79 -5.22
N ILE A 2 0.25 1.42 -4.05
CA ILE A 2 -0.98 0.63 -3.92
C ILE A 2 -2.07 1.57 -3.42
N ALA A 3 -3.12 1.77 -4.21
CA ALA A 3 -4.10 2.82 -3.98
C ALA A 3 -5.55 2.31 -4.03
N SER A 4 -6.43 3.01 -3.34
CA SER A 4 -7.88 2.82 -3.42
C SER A 4 -8.60 4.10 -3.01
N ALA A 5 -9.68 4.47 -3.69
CA ALA A 5 -10.48 5.62 -3.27
C ALA A 5 -11.36 5.29 -2.05
N LYS A 6 -11.65 4.02 -1.81
CA LYS A 6 -12.49 3.58 -0.69
C LYS A 6 -11.65 2.86 0.37
N GLY A 7 -11.90 3.20 1.65
CA GLY A 7 -11.35 2.44 2.78
C GLY A 7 -11.96 1.04 2.88
N GLY A 8 -11.21 0.10 3.48
CA GLY A 8 -11.70 -1.25 3.76
C GLY A 8 -11.76 -2.21 2.58
N VAL A 9 -11.16 -1.88 1.42
CA VAL A 9 -11.10 -2.81 0.27
C VAL A 9 -9.94 -3.81 0.32
N GLY A 10 -9.14 -3.77 1.39
CA GLY A 10 -7.98 -4.66 1.58
C GLY A 10 -6.68 -4.14 0.94
N LYS A 11 -6.57 -2.84 0.70
CA LYS A 11 -5.38 -2.19 0.12
C LYS A 11 -4.09 -2.55 0.87
N SER A 12 -4.05 -2.33 2.18
CA SER A 12 -2.87 -2.62 3.03
C SER A 12 -2.51 -4.10 3.04
N THR A 13 -3.50 -4.99 3.08
CA THR A 13 -3.30 -6.44 2.98
C THR A 13 -2.70 -6.84 1.63
N VAL A 14 -3.22 -6.28 0.53
CA VAL A 14 -2.65 -6.51 -0.81
C VAL A 14 -1.22 -5.98 -0.88
N CYS A 15 -0.93 -4.82 -0.30
CA CYS A 15 0.42 -4.26 -0.23
C CYS A 15 1.38 -5.22 0.49
N SER A 16 1.01 -5.72 1.68
CA SER A 16 1.81 -6.67 2.47
C SER A 16 2.04 -7.98 1.73
N PHE A 17 1.00 -8.52 1.09
CA PHE A 17 1.10 -9.76 0.33
C PHE A 17 2.03 -9.62 -0.88
N LEU A 18 1.91 -8.53 -1.64
CA LEU A 18 2.80 -8.23 -2.75
C LEU A 18 4.25 -8.06 -2.28
N ALA A 19 4.47 -7.34 -1.17
CA ALA A 19 5.80 -7.19 -0.58
C ALA A 19 6.41 -8.55 -0.23
N THR A 20 5.63 -9.43 0.39
CA THR A 20 6.08 -10.78 0.79
C THR A 20 6.44 -11.64 -0.43
N VAL A 21 5.67 -11.58 -1.51
CA VAL A 21 6.01 -12.32 -2.73
C VAL A 21 7.26 -11.77 -3.39
N LEU A 22 7.38 -10.44 -3.50
CA LEU A 22 8.54 -9.78 -4.12
C LEU A 22 9.82 -10.00 -3.31
N SER A 23 9.72 -10.04 -1.98
CA SER A 23 10.89 -10.17 -1.09
C SER A 23 11.61 -11.52 -1.16
N LYS A 24 11.04 -12.50 -1.85
CA LYS A 24 11.67 -13.82 -2.06
C LYS A 24 12.96 -13.73 -2.88
N ASP A 25 13.04 -12.79 -3.79
CA ASP A 25 14.17 -12.62 -4.70
C ASP A 25 14.58 -11.14 -4.91
N SER A 26 14.04 -10.23 -4.11
CA SER A 26 14.26 -8.79 -4.23
C SER A 26 14.29 -8.12 -2.85
N LYS A 27 14.98 -6.98 -2.75
CA LYS A 27 14.96 -6.13 -1.55
C LYS A 27 13.75 -5.20 -1.64
N VAL A 28 12.83 -5.31 -0.70
CA VAL A 28 11.55 -4.60 -0.73
C VAL A 28 11.43 -3.62 0.43
N GLY A 29 11.00 -2.40 0.15
CA GLY A 29 10.56 -1.43 1.13
C GLY A 29 9.05 -1.28 1.14
N ILE A 30 8.47 -0.98 2.29
CA ILE A 30 7.08 -0.55 2.46
C ILE A 30 7.07 0.79 3.16
N LEU A 31 6.49 1.79 2.50
CA LEU A 31 6.12 3.05 3.11
C LEU A 31 4.62 3.05 3.39
N ASP A 32 4.23 2.93 4.66
CA ASP A 32 2.84 3.10 5.07
C ASP A 32 2.53 4.60 5.21
N ALA A 33 1.84 5.13 4.22
CA ALA A 33 1.45 6.53 4.16
C ALA A 33 0.01 6.78 4.66
N ASP A 34 -0.68 5.76 5.19
CA ASP A 34 -2.02 5.89 5.75
C ASP A 34 -1.96 6.35 7.22
N ILE A 35 -2.03 7.66 7.43
CA ILE A 35 -1.98 8.25 8.77
C ILE A 35 -3.23 7.97 9.61
N TYR A 36 -4.38 7.75 8.96
CA TYR A 36 -5.66 7.57 9.66
C TYR A 36 -5.86 6.14 10.14
N GLY A 37 -5.21 5.19 9.48
CA GLY A 37 -5.30 3.78 9.81
C GLY A 37 -4.03 3.05 9.39
N PRO A 38 -2.86 3.39 9.97
CA PRO A 38 -1.65 2.66 9.66
C PRO A 38 -1.81 1.21 10.11
N ASN A 39 -1.54 0.27 9.21
CA ASN A 39 -1.79 -1.15 9.45
C ASN A 39 -0.57 -2.04 9.15
N GLN A 40 0.48 -1.49 8.57
CA GLN A 40 1.63 -2.31 8.20
C GLN A 40 2.39 -2.84 9.42
N ASP A 41 2.34 -2.11 10.54
CA ASP A 41 2.87 -2.57 11.82
C ASP A 41 2.14 -3.82 12.34
N ILE A 42 0.82 -3.86 12.20
CA ILE A 42 -0.01 -5.01 12.59
C ILE A 42 0.22 -6.18 11.64
N LEU A 43 0.20 -5.93 10.33
CA LEU A 43 0.34 -6.97 9.31
C LEU A 43 1.71 -7.67 9.36
N PHE A 44 2.76 -6.95 9.76
CA PHE A 44 4.12 -7.47 9.92
C PHE A 44 4.51 -7.80 11.36
N ASP A 45 3.56 -7.81 12.30
CA ASP A 45 3.76 -8.10 13.73
C ASP A 45 4.89 -7.26 14.36
N ILE A 46 4.94 -5.97 13.99
CA ILE A 46 5.96 -5.04 14.48
C ILE A 46 5.50 -4.48 15.82
N ASN A 47 6.10 -4.97 16.91
CA ASN A 47 5.71 -4.59 18.27
C ASN A 47 6.31 -3.23 18.70
N ASP A 48 7.54 -2.93 18.28
CA ASP A 48 8.17 -1.64 18.54
C ASP A 48 7.80 -0.62 17.46
N LYS A 49 6.87 0.25 17.80
CA LYS A 49 6.31 1.29 16.91
C LYS A 49 7.07 2.63 16.97
N ASN A 50 8.22 2.65 17.65
CA ASN A 50 9.02 3.86 17.69
C ASN A 50 9.92 3.93 16.45
N ILE A 51 10.03 5.15 15.88
CA ILE A 51 11.01 5.37 14.83
C ILE A 51 12.42 5.33 15.43
N GLU A 52 13.29 4.54 14.84
CA GLU A 52 14.69 4.53 15.20
C GLU A 52 15.45 5.58 14.42
N VAL A 53 16.42 6.24 15.10
CA VAL A 53 17.17 7.36 14.51
C VAL A 53 18.67 7.07 14.59
N ASP A 54 19.32 6.97 13.44
CA ASP A 54 20.79 6.99 13.36
C ASP A 54 21.31 8.42 13.44
N LYS A 55 21.85 8.78 14.59
CA LYS A 55 22.43 10.12 14.84
C LYS A 55 23.66 10.45 13.99
N LYS A 56 24.27 9.44 13.36
CA LYS A 56 25.44 9.62 12.50
C LYS A 56 25.06 9.93 11.05
N ASN A 57 23.89 9.43 10.62
CA ASN A 57 23.35 9.71 9.29
C ASN A 57 22.39 10.89 9.36
N THR A 58 22.89 12.10 9.09
CA THR A 58 22.09 13.35 9.16
C THR A 58 21.13 13.52 8.00
N ASP A 59 21.42 12.90 6.86
CA ASP A 59 20.61 13.03 5.65
C ASP A 59 19.38 12.13 5.69
N ARG A 60 19.59 10.87 6.06
CA ARG A 60 18.54 9.84 6.18
C ARG A 60 18.62 9.14 7.53
N PRO A 61 18.25 9.85 8.61
CA PRO A 61 18.43 9.33 9.96
C PRO A 61 17.44 8.24 10.35
N TYR A 62 16.31 8.09 9.65
CA TYR A 62 15.29 7.12 10.05
C TYR A 62 15.66 5.72 9.58
N ILE A 63 15.73 4.79 10.53
CA ILE A 63 16.01 3.39 10.29
C ILE A 63 14.66 2.66 10.14
N PRO A 64 14.36 2.05 8.98
CA PRO A 64 13.14 1.27 8.83
C PRO A 64 13.20 -0.02 9.66
N LYS A 65 12.06 -0.50 10.12
CA LYS A 65 11.98 -1.82 10.76
C LYS A 65 12.27 -2.90 9.71
N LYS A 66 13.10 -3.86 10.07
CA LYS A 66 13.46 -4.98 9.19
C LYS A 66 12.65 -6.21 9.58
N VAL A 67 11.97 -6.78 8.61
CA VAL A 67 11.28 -8.06 8.71
C VAL A 67 11.77 -8.92 7.52
N ASP A 68 12.70 -9.80 7.77
CA ASP A 68 13.45 -10.52 6.74
C ASP A 68 14.02 -9.58 5.66
N ASN A 69 13.67 -9.78 4.39
CA ASN A 69 14.10 -8.93 3.27
C ASN A 69 13.20 -7.71 3.04
N ILE A 70 12.28 -7.42 3.98
CA ILE A 70 11.35 -6.30 3.87
C ILE A 70 11.73 -5.21 4.87
N SER A 71 11.84 -3.98 4.38
CA SER A 71 12.05 -2.79 5.21
C SER A 71 10.74 -2.03 5.35
N VAL A 72 10.22 -1.89 6.57
CA VAL A 72 8.93 -1.23 6.81
C VAL A 72 9.13 0.08 7.55
N ASN A 73 8.59 1.16 7.02
CA ASN A 73 8.43 2.40 7.78
C ASN A 73 6.99 2.92 7.62
N SER A 74 6.46 3.50 8.68
CA SER A 74 5.06 3.92 8.75
C SER A 74 4.94 5.30 9.36
N LEU A 75 4.03 6.09 8.84
CA LEU A 75 3.61 7.32 9.52
C LEU A 75 3.14 7.05 10.94
N GLY A 76 2.58 5.87 11.19
CA GLY A 76 2.21 5.43 12.54
C GLY A 76 3.36 5.42 13.54
N PHE A 77 4.61 5.26 13.09
CA PHE A 77 5.79 5.30 13.96
C PHE A 77 6.24 6.72 14.33
N LEU A 78 5.83 7.72 13.55
CA LEU A 78 6.09 9.15 13.82
C LEU A 78 5.04 9.76 14.74
N LEU A 79 3.89 9.11 14.87
CA LEU A 79 2.74 9.68 15.56
C LEU A 79 2.76 9.32 17.03
N ASP A 80 2.92 10.33 17.87
CA ASP A 80 2.50 10.23 19.26
C ASP A 80 0.98 10.05 19.36
N LYS A 81 0.49 9.50 20.47
CA LYS A 81 -0.94 9.19 20.73
C LYS A 81 -1.94 10.34 20.50
N ASN A 82 -1.46 11.52 20.13
CA ASN A 82 -2.23 12.73 19.82
C ASN A 82 -2.48 12.97 18.33
N ALA A 83 -2.39 11.94 17.49
CA ALA A 83 -2.52 12.01 16.02
C ALA A 83 -3.83 12.66 15.48
N ALA A 84 -4.82 12.91 16.32
CA ALA A 84 -6.12 13.45 15.94
C ALA A 84 -6.10 14.89 15.36
N ILE A 85 -4.95 15.56 15.31
CA ILE A 85 -4.85 17.01 14.99
C ILE A 85 -4.11 17.27 13.67
N TRP A 86 -3.68 16.25 12.94
CA TRP A 86 -2.92 16.45 11.70
C TRP A 86 -3.83 16.97 10.57
N ARG A 87 -3.56 18.19 10.13
CA ARG A 87 -4.27 18.82 9.01
C ARG A 87 -3.40 18.76 7.75
N GLY A 88 -4.03 18.89 6.57
CA GLY A 88 -3.43 18.72 5.25
C GLY A 88 -1.94 19.08 5.10
N PRO A 89 -1.51 20.34 5.35
CA PRO A 89 -0.10 20.71 5.18
C PRO A 89 0.88 19.97 6.10
N MET A 90 0.48 19.68 7.34
CA MET A 90 1.31 18.91 8.28
C MET A 90 1.43 17.46 7.84
N LEU A 91 0.34 16.88 7.37
CA LEU A 91 0.31 15.52 6.84
C LEU A 91 1.20 15.39 5.61
N SER A 92 1.08 16.33 4.68
CA SER A 92 1.94 16.37 3.49
C SER A 92 3.42 16.47 3.85
N SER A 93 3.75 17.29 4.85
CA SER A 93 5.12 17.40 5.35
C SER A 93 5.61 16.10 5.98
N ALA A 94 4.78 15.43 6.77
CA ALA A 94 5.14 14.17 7.42
C ALA A 94 5.36 13.04 6.41
N ILE A 95 4.50 12.93 5.39
CA ILE A 95 4.66 11.95 4.31
C ILE A 95 6.00 12.17 3.59
N ASN A 96 6.28 13.42 3.21
CA ASN A 96 7.53 13.74 2.54
C ASN A 96 8.73 13.47 3.46
N GLN A 97 8.65 13.86 4.71
CA GLN A 97 9.71 13.65 5.69
C GLN A 97 10.02 12.16 5.89
N ILE A 98 9.01 11.30 6.08
CA ILE A 98 9.26 9.88 6.28
C ILE A 98 9.84 9.23 5.02
N TYR A 99 9.41 9.66 3.83
CA TYR A 99 9.96 9.17 2.57
C TYR A 99 11.42 9.56 2.40
N GLU A 100 11.75 10.86 2.50
CA GLU A 100 13.08 11.40 2.24
C GLU A 100 14.10 11.03 3.33
N LYS A 101 13.63 10.99 4.60
CA LYS A 101 14.53 10.81 5.76
C LYS A 101 14.71 9.35 6.17
N THR A 102 13.99 8.42 5.57
CA THR A 102 14.23 6.99 5.81
C THR A 102 15.44 6.52 5.01
N ASN A 103 16.34 5.83 5.70
CA ASN A 103 17.44 5.12 5.07
C ASN A 103 16.96 3.78 4.51
N TRP A 104 16.44 3.85 3.29
CA TRP A 104 15.88 2.68 2.61
C TRP A 104 16.95 1.67 2.16
N ASP A 105 18.25 2.02 2.26
CA ASP A 105 19.34 1.29 1.61
C ASP A 105 19.10 1.18 0.07
N GLU A 106 19.69 0.18 -0.56
CA GLU A 106 19.40 -0.13 -1.96
C GLU A 106 18.21 -1.07 -2.04
N LEU A 107 17.08 -0.57 -2.50
CA LEU A 107 15.86 -1.34 -2.75
C LEU A 107 15.67 -1.62 -4.23
N ASP A 108 15.13 -2.80 -4.56
CA ASP A 108 14.62 -3.11 -5.88
C ASP A 108 13.20 -2.55 -6.05
N PHE A 109 12.40 -2.57 -4.96
CA PHE A 109 11.03 -2.07 -4.94
C PHE A 109 10.74 -1.30 -3.65
N LEU A 110 10.10 -0.14 -3.78
CA LEU A 110 9.44 0.56 -2.68
C LEU A 110 7.94 0.56 -2.92
N LEU A 111 7.20 -0.21 -2.13
CA LEU A 111 5.74 -0.21 -2.15
C LEU A 111 5.22 0.88 -1.23
N ILE A 112 4.31 1.71 -1.74
CA ILE A 112 3.69 2.78 -0.97
C ILE A 112 2.25 2.37 -0.70
N ASP A 113 1.93 2.06 0.55
CA ASP A 113 0.55 1.86 1.00
C ASP A 113 -0.11 3.22 1.17
N MET A 114 -0.92 3.61 0.19
CA MET A 114 -1.48 4.96 0.11
C MET A 114 -2.62 5.17 1.11
N PRO A 115 -2.82 6.41 1.58
CA PRO A 115 -4.03 6.73 2.33
C PRO A 115 -5.28 6.46 1.50
N PRO A 116 -6.44 6.17 2.11
CA PRO A 116 -7.70 6.05 1.38
C PRO A 116 -8.18 7.39 0.86
N GLY A 117 -8.98 7.35 -0.19
CA GLY A 117 -9.59 8.56 -0.76
C GLY A 117 -8.73 9.23 -1.83
N THR A 118 -8.98 10.51 -2.04
CA THR A 118 -8.34 11.36 -3.07
C THR A 118 -7.94 12.72 -2.52
N GLY A 119 -7.74 12.82 -1.20
CA GLY A 119 -7.41 14.06 -0.49
C GLY A 119 -5.93 14.45 -0.53
N ASP A 120 -5.54 15.43 0.29
CA ASP A 120 -4.21 16.04 0.30
C ASP A 120 -3.07 15.04 0.48
N ALA A 121 -3.25 14.03 1.35
CA ALA A 121 -2.24 12.99 1.56
C ALA A 121 -1.99 12.18 0.28
N TYR A 122 -3.06 11.83 -0.41
CA TYR A 122 -3.03 11.11 -1.67
C TYR A 122 -2.30 11.92 -2.75
N LEU A 123 -2.68 13.19 -2.90
CA LEU A 123 -2.02 14.12 -3.83
C LEU A 123 -0.54 14.31 -3.49
N THR A 124 -0.19 14.35 -2.21
CA THR A 124 1.20 14.49 -1.78
C THR A 124 2.05 13.32 -2.24
N VAL A 125 1.58 12.08 -2.07
CA VAL A 125 2.31 10.90 -2.57
C VAL A 125 2.54 11.03 -4.07
N CYS A 126 1.49 11.36 -4.85
CA CYS A 126 1.60 11.46 -6.30
C CYS A 126 2.53 12.59 -6.77
N GLN A 127 2.55 13.73 -6.06
CA GLN A 127 3.28 14.93 -6.48
C GLN A 127 4.70 15.04 -5.91
N LYS A 128 4.95 14.48 -4.74
CA LYS A 128 6.24 14.57 -4.05
C LYS A 128 7.08 13.31 -4.15
N ILE A 129 6.45 12.14 -3.99
CA ILE A 129 7.15 10.85 -4.12
C ILE A 129 7.20 10.43 -5.60
N VAL A 130 6.16 10.76 -6.37
CA VAL A 130 6.05 10.49 -7.81
C VAL A 130 6.30 9.00 -8.10
N PRO A 131 5.37 8.11 -7.73
CA PRO A 131 5.56 6.68 -7.96
C PRO A 131 5.61 6.37 -9.46
N ASP A 132 6.46 5.42 -9.86
CA ASP A 132 6.59 4.99 -11.27
C ASP A 132 5.27 4.50 -11.85
N PHE A 133 4.47 3.83 -11.02
CA PHE A 133 3.13 3.38 -11.36
C PHE A 133 2.27 3.13 -10.11
N VAL A 134 0.98 2.99 -10.36
CA VAL A 134 -0.02 2.72 -9.34
C VAL A 134 -0.79 1.45 -9.67
N ILE A 135 -1.02 0.62 -8.67
CA ILE A 135 -1.96 -0.50 -8.71
C ILE A 135 -3.20 -0.09 -7.92
N LEU A 136 -4.35 -0.18 -8.54
CA LEU A 136 -5.62 0.12 -7.89
C LEU A 136 -6.22 -1.13 -7.27
N VAL A 137 -6.66 -1.04 -6.02
CA VAL A 137 -7.38 -2.12 -5.34
C VAL A 137 -8.84 -1.74 -5.17
N SER A 138 -9.73 -2.63 -5.57
CA SER A 138 -11.18 -2.42 -5.45
C SER A 138 -11.90 -3.73 -5.13
N THR A 139 -13.11 -3.62 -4.60
CA THR A 139 -14.06 -4.74 -4.56
C THR A 139 -15.02 -4.64 -5.74
N ILE A 140 -15.84 -5.69 -5.94
CA ILE A 140 -16.87 -5.71 -7.00
C ILE A 140 -18.15 -4.96 -6.64
N SER A 141 -18.25 -4.33 -5.47
CA SER A 141 -19.43 -3.59 -5.07
C SER A 141 -19.63 -2.35 -5.95
N LYS A 142 -20.88 -1.99 -6.24
CA LYS A 142 -21.21 -0.82 -7.06
C LYS A 142 -20.55 0.47 -6.57
N LEU A 143 -20.48 0.66 -5.24
CA LEU A 143 -19.84 1.85 -4.65
C LEU A 143 -18.32 1.82 -4.87
N SER A 144 -17.68 0.67 -4.66
CA SER A 144 -16.23 0.54 -4.87
C SER A 144 -15.85 0.75 -6.34
N ILE A 145 -16.68 0.30 -7.27
CA ILE A 145 -16.46 0.53 -8.70
C ILE A 145 -16.60 2.01 -9.06
N ALA A 146 -17.59 2.71 -8.50
CA ALA A 146 -17.72 4.16 -8.70
C ALA A 146 -16.51 4.92 -8.14
N ASP A 147 -15.99 4.48 -6.99
CA ASP A 147 -14.79 5.05 -6.37
C ASP A 147 -13.53 4.72 -7.17
N LEU A 148 -13.43 3.51 -7.72
CA LEU A 148 -12.34 3.09 -8.61
C LEU A 148 -12.24 4.03 -9.82
N ARG A 149 -13.35 4.30 -10.51
CA ARG A 149 -13.39 5.25 -11.65
C ARG A 149 -12.91 6.64 -11.25
N ARG A 150 -13.27 7.12 -10.06
CA ARG A 150 -12.75 8.40 -9.54
C ARG A 150 -11.23 8.37 -9.36
N SER A 151 -10.68 7.28 -8.82
CA SER A 151 -9.23 7.10 -8.71
C SER A 151 -8.55 7.11 -10.08
N GLU A 152 -9.09 6.39 -11.05
CA GLU A 152 -8.55 6.37 -12.43
C GLU A 152 -8.47 7.80 -13.01
N HIS A 153 -9.54 8.60 -12.86
CA HIS A 153 -9.53 10.00 -13.31
C HIS A 153 -8.50 10.86 -12.58
N VAL A 154 -8.34 10.68 -11.26
CA VAL A 154 -7.34 11.43 -10.49
C VAL A 154 -5.94 11.10 -10.97
N PHE A 155 -5.60 9.82 -11.11
CA PHE A 155 -4.26 9.43 -11.58
C PHE A 155 -4.00 9.89 -13.02
N ALA A 156 -4.99 9.82 -13.89
CA ALA A 156 -4.89 10.37 -15.24
C ALA A 156 -4.59 11.87 -15.23
N SER A 157 -5.29 12.65 -14.38
CA SER A 157 -5.08 14.10 -14.25
C SER A 157 -3.70 14.45 -13.66
N LEU A 158 -3.10 13.55 -12.89
CA LEU A 158 -1.76 13.70 -12.31
C LEU A 158 -0.65 13.12 -13.21
N ASN A 159 -0.99 12.63 -14.40
CA ASN A 159 -0.08 11.93 -15.30
C ASN A 159 0.64 10.74 -14.64
N THR A 160 0.00 10.12 -13.65
CA THR A 160 0.55 8.95 -12.97
C THR A 160 0.02 7.69 -13.65
N LYS A 161 0.92 6.82 -14.11
CA LYS A 161 0.56 5.59 -14.81
C LYS A 161 -0.16 4.63 -13.89
N VAL A 162 -1.38 4.22 -14.24
CA VAL A 162 -2.06 3.08 -13.62
C VAL A 162 -1.59 1.81 -14.33
N LEU A 163 -0.92 0.92 -13.59
CA LEU A 163 -0.44 -0.36 -14.10
C LEU A 163 -1.59 -1.32 -14.34
N GLY A 164 -2.56 -1.30 -13.45
CA GLY A 164 -3.78 -2.09 -13.54
C GLY A 164 -4.53 -2.18 -12.21
N ILE A 165 -5.49 -3.08 -12.15
CA ILE A 165 -6.46 -3.22 -11.08
C ILE A 165 -6.37 -4.61 -10.47
N ILE A 166 -6.34 -4.69 -9.13
CA ILE A 166 -6.57 -5.91 -8.37
C ILE A 166 -7.99 -5.85 -7.81
N LEU A 167 -8.83 -6.81 -8.20
CA LEU A 167 -10.15 -6.98 -7.62
C LEU A 167 -10.07 -7.93 -6.42
N ASN A 168 -10.47 -7.44 -5.25
CA ASN A 168 -10.36 -8.16 -3.99
C ASN A 168 -11.74 -8.42 -3.40
N ASN A 169 -12.13 -9.70 -3.26
CA ASN A 169 -13.36 -10.07 -2.59
C ASN A 169 -13.14 -10.13 -1.08
N ILE A 170 -13.79 -9.21 -0.37
CA ILE A 170 -13.69 -9.10 1.09
C ILE A 170 -14.88 -9.73 1.82
N HIS A 171 -15.90 -10.18 1.08
CA HIS A 171 -17.08 -10.83 1.64
C HIS A 171 -17.27 -12.21 1.01
N GLN A 172 -17.68 -13.18 1.82
CA GLN A 172 -17.95 -14.56 1.37
C GLN A 172 -19.08 -14.65 0.33
N SER A 173 -20.01 -13.70 0.34
CA SER A 173 -21.10 -13.60 -0.63
C SER A 173 -20.67 -13.13 -2.01
N ASP A 174 -19.50 -12.49 -2.10
CA ASP A 174 -18.98 -11.96 -3.34
C ASP A 174 -18.36 -13.07 -4.18
N ASN A 175 -18.55 -13.01 -5.49
CA ASN A 175 -17.87 -13.88 -6.44
C ASN A 175 -17.68 -13.13 -7.77
N PHE A 176 -16.69 -13.56 -8.53
CA PHE A 176 -16.38 -12.94 -9.83
C PHE A 176 -17.17 -13.55 -11.01
N GLN A 177 -18.05 -14.52 -10.75
CA GLN A 177 -18.80 -15.18 -11.80
C GLN A 177 -19.72 -14.19 -12.54
N GLY A 178 -19.53 -14.04 -13.83
CA GLY A 178 -20.29 -13.11 -14.65
C GLY A 178 -19.95 -11.62 -14.42
N PHE A 179 -19.05 -11.30 -13.49
CA PHE A 179 -18.67 -9.91 -13.26
C PHE A 179 -17.79 -9.38 -14.39
N LYS A 180 -18.22 -8.26 -14.97
CA LYS A 180 -17.46 -7.50 -15.98
C LYS A 180 -17.25 -6.10 -15.46
N LEU A 181 -16.01 -5.63 -15.51
CA LEU A 181 -15.63 -4.26 -15.20
C LEU A 181 -15.38 -3.51 -16.50
N GLU A 182 -16.14 -2.45 -16.73
CA GLU A 182 -15.90 -1.50 -17.82
C GLU A 182 -14.84 -0.50 -17.36
N THR A 183 -13.62 -0.65 -17.81
CA THR A 183 -12.47 0.19 -17.50
C THR A 183 -11.47 0.12 -18.65
N GLU A 184 -10.66 1.18 -18.81
CA GLU A 184 -9.54 1.22 -19.76
C GLU A 184 -8.31 0.48 -19.22
N ASN A 185 -8.24 0.26 -17.89
CA ASN A 185 -7.11 -0.38 -17.24
C ASN A 185 -7.31 -1.90 -17.14
N SER A 186 -6.25 -2.65 -17.29
CA SER A 186 -6.27 -4.12 -17.20
C SER A 186 -6.57 -4.57 -15.77
N ILE A 187 -7.39 -5.61 -15.63
CA ILE A 187 -7.50 -6.35 -14.37
C ILE A 187 -6.28 -7.28 -14.32
N LEU A 188 -5.39 -7.03 -13.37
CA LEU A 188 -4.18 -7.83 -13.16
C LEU A 188 -4.54 -9.17 -12.53
N ASP A 189 -5.14 -9.11 -11.35
CA ASP A 189 -5.52 -10.31 -10.60
C ASP A 189 -6.88 -10.17 -9.92
N ARG A 190 -7.48 -11.31 -9.59
CA ARG A 190 -8.71 -11.44 -8.82
C ARG A 190 -8.42 -12.27 -7.58
N VAL A 191 -8.59 -11.66 -6.42
CA VAL A 191 -8.35 -12.28 -5.13
C VAL A 191 -9.69 -12.70 -4.56
N GLU A 192 -9.95 -14.01 -4.50
CA GLU A 192 -11.18 -14.57 -3.93
C GLU A 192 -11.19 -14.42 -2.41
N TYR A 193 -12.42 -14.36 -1.85
CA TYR A 193 -12.57 -14.31 -0.40
C TYR A 193 -11.91 -15.52 0.26
N ASN A 194 -11.08 -15.23 1.25
CA ASN A 194 -10.51 -16.25 2.10
C ASN A 194 -10.49 -15.74 3.55
N LYS A 195 -11.19 -16.47 4.42
CA LYS A 195 -11.27 -16.12 5.85
C LYS A 195 -9.88 -15.96 6.51
N LYS A 196 -8.90 -16.71 6.04
CA LYS A 196 -7.52 -16.63 6.54
C LYS A 196 -6.89 -15.26 6.36
N PHE A 197 -7.35 -14.43 5.39
CA PHE A 197 -6.80 -13.08 5.17
C PHE A 197 -7.16 -12.09 6.26
N ILE A 198 -8.26 -12.36 7.02
CA ILE A 198 -8.79 -11.43 8.03
C ILE A 198 -7.87 -11.32 9.23
N ASP A 199 -7.32 -12.45 9.68
CA ASP A 199 -6.52 -12.53 10.91
C ASP A 199 -5.05 -12.88 10.64
N SER A 200 -4.63 -12.87 9.35
CA SER A 200 -3.26 -13.25 9.00
C SER A 200 -2.28 -12.09 9.21
N THR A 201 -1.14 -12.44 9.78
CA THR A 201 0.04 -11.58 9.90
C THR A 201 1.23 -12.27 9.24
N TYR A 202 2.29 -11.49 8.94
CA TYR A 202 3.52 -12.05 8.41
C TYR A 202 4.02 -13.21 9.31
N PRO A 203 4.53 -14.31 8.75
CA PRO A 203 4.92 -14.53 7.34
C PRO A 203 3.81 -14.98 6.39
N PHE A 204 2.54 -15.04 6.79
CA PHE A 204 1.39 -15.45 5.97
C PHE A 204 1.48 -16.89 5.44
N ASP A 205 2.12 -17.80 6.20
CA ASP A 205 2.46 -19.17 5.78
C ASP A 205 1.27 -20.03 5.33
N ASP A 206 0.09 -19.73 5.90
CA ASP A 206 -1.16 -20.42 5.57
C ASP A 206 -1.75 -19.99 4.24
N ILE A 207 -1.13 -19.04 3.53
CA ILE A 207 -1.65 -18.43 2.31
C ILE A 207 -0.71 -18.69 1.14
N LYS A 208 -1.23 -19.22 0.05
CA LYS A 208 -0.47 -19.42 -1.20
C LYS A 208 -0.36 -18.11 -1.98
N LEU A 209 0.41 -17.15 -1.46
CA LEU A 209 0.52 -15.81 -2.02
C LEU A 209 0.98 -15.77 -3.48
N ASP A 210 1.92 -16.63 -3.89
CA ASP A 210 2.46 -16.64 -5.25
C ASP A 210 1.38 -16.84 -6.31
N SER A 211 0.35 -17.63 -5.99
CA SER A 211 -0.75 -17.88 -6.92
C SER A 211 -1.78 -16.76 -6.98
N LEU A 212 -1.81 -15.86 -5.99
CA LEU A 212 -2.79 -14.78 -5.93
C LEU A 212 -2.44 -13.61 -6.85
N PHE A 213 -1.15 -13.36 -7.11
CA PHE A 213 -0.66 -12.16 -7.78
C PHE A 213 0.23 -12.47 -9.00
N LEU A 214 -0.05 -13.56 -9.69
CA LEU A 214 0.77 -14.02 -10.83
C LEU A 214 0.91 -12.98 -11.95
N ASN A 215 -0.20 -12.36 -12.33
CA ASN A 215 -0.19 -11.38 -13.41
C ASN A 215 0.42 -10.06 -12.93
N THR A 216 0.12 -9.65 -11.70
CA THR A 216 0.71 -8.46 -11.09
C THR A 216 2.23 -8.57 -11.03
N ILE A 217 2.76 -9.69 -10.52
CA ILE A 217 4.21 -9.90 -10.41
C ILE A 217 4.88 -9.91 -11.79
N ARG A 218 4.28 -10.58 -12.78
CA ARG A 218 4.81 -10.58 -14.17
C ARG A 218 4.83 -9.21 -14.82
N THR A 219 3.92 -8.33 -14.42
CA THR A 219 3.81 -6.98 -14.98
C THR A 219 4.77 -6.00 -14.30
N ILE A 220 5.09 -6.22 -13.02
CA ILE A 220 6.02 -5.39 -12.24
C ILE A 220 7.48 -5.71 -12.58
N LYS A 221 7.82 -6.99 -12.75
CA LYS A 221 9.16 -7.48 -13.13
C LYS A 221 9.38 -7.38 -14.64
#